data_b10f2633914ed3a1cd98a6b347f476dd
#
_entry.id   b10f2633914ed3a1cd98a6b347f476dd
#
_cell.length_a   1.000
_cell.length_b   1.000
_cell.length_c   1.000
_cell.angle_alpha   90.00
_cell.angle_beta   90.00
_cell.angle_gamma   90.00
#
_symmetry.space_group_name_H-M   'P 1'
#
loop_
_entity.id
_entity.type
_entity.pdbx_description
1 polymer ?
#
loop_
_entity_poly.entity_id
_entity_poly.type
_entity_poly.pdbx_seq_one_letter_code
_entity_poly.pdbx_strand_id
1 'polypeptide(L)'
;MNYTTLISAGELEQLMKSGRPLRVFDCSFELMQPHAGGQHYLASHIPGAVYADLETALSARHGVPGAHGVLTAAGADAPASGGRHPLPNRERFATWLSSVGMGNEMQAVVYDRNGANYCGRLWWMLKWAGHENVAVLDGGLQAWQAGGYPVNSGEEPAHFQSSFLTGPERARLVDAATVASQIGRPAQTLIDARAAARFKGEVEPLDPVAGHIPGALNRPFGLNLTPDGKFKPAEQLRAEFSALLGERDPATVVHHCGSGVSALPNLIAMELAGLGRTALYAGSWSDWCQDPNRPMAQG
;
A
#
# COMPACT_ATOMS: atom_id res chain seq x y z
N MET A 1 0.45 22.94 8.96
CA MET A 1 1.42 22.08 8.26
C MET A 1 0.65 20.86 7.79
N ASN A 2 0.90 20.37 6.59
CA ASN A 2 0.27 19.14 6.07
C ASN A 2 1.31 18.03 6.07
N TYR A 3 0.88 16.83 6.43
CA TYR A 3 1.72 15.63 6.45
C TYR A 3 1.48 14.82 5.16
N THR A 4 2.56 14.41 4.50
CA THR A 4 2.46 13.75 3.18
C THR A 4 3.05 12.34 3.14
N THR A 5 3.89 11.96 4.10
CA THR A 5 4.55 10.65 4.12
C THR A 5 4.37 9.95 5.47
N LEU A 6 4.92 10.48 6.55
CA LEU A 6 4.73 9.99 7.91
C LEU A 6 4.16 11.07 8.84
N ILE A 7 3.52 10.62 9.91
CA ILE A 7 3.10 11.39 11.07
C ILE A 7 3.37 10.57 12.32
N SER A 8 3.89 11.17 13.38
CA SER A 8 4.05 10.52 14.69
C SER A 8 2.73 10.49 15.46
N ALA A 9 2.63 9.61 16.46
CA ALA A 9 1.45 9.52 17.33
C ALA A 9 1.17 10.85 18.08
N GLY A 10 2.23 11.54 18.54
CA GLY A 10 2.08 12.84 19.19
C GLY A 10 1.58 13.95 18.26
N GLU A 11 2.06 13.97 17.00
CA GLU A 11 1.60 14.92 16.00
C GLU A 11 0.14 14.64 15.58
N LEU A 12 -0.24 13.36 15.45
CA LEU A 12 -1.63 13.00 15.17
C LEU A 12 -2.57 13.43 16.30
N GLU A 13 -2.18 13.21 17.55
CA GLU A 13 -2.96 13.64 18.72
C GLU A 13 -3.16 15.16 18.75
N GLN A 14 -2.11 15.93 18.47
CA GLN A 14 -2.22 17.39 18.32
C GLN A 14 -3.12 17.79 17.16
N LEU A 15 -3.02 17.09 16.03
CA LEU A 15 -3.85 17.34 14.85
C LEU A 15 -5.33 17.08 15.15
N MET A 16 -5.66 15.99 15.86
CA MET A 16 -7.03 15.69 16.28
C MET A 16 -7.62 16.78 17.19
N LYS A 17 -6.82 17.36 18.09
CA LYS A 17 -7.24 18.46 18.96
C LYS A 17 -7.36 19.82 18.26
N SER A 18 -6.75 19.98 17.11
CA SER A 18 -6.68 21.27 16.39
C SER A 18 -8.00 21.70 15.74
N GLY A 19 -8.98 20.82 15.61
CA GLY A 19 -10.23 21.06 14.88
C GLY A 19 -10.07 21.16 13.37
N ARG A 20 -8.90 20.87 12.81
CA ARG A 20 -8.68 20.83 11.36
C ARG A 20 -9.41 19.66 10.73
N PRO A 21 -9.89 19.80 9.49
CA PRO A 21 -10.48 18.68 8.76
C PRO A 21 -9.50 17.49 8.65
N LEU A 22 -9.88 16.37 9.26
CA LEU A 22 -9.06 15.16 9.38
C LEU A 22 -9.92 13.93 9.14
N ARG A 23 -9.35 12.93 8.45
CA ARG A 23 -9.90 11.58 8.40
C ARG A 23 -8.81 10.57 8.75
N VAL A 24 -9.06 9.77 9.77
CA VAL A 24 -8.18 8.68 10.19
C VAL A 24 -8.75 7.37 9.66
N PHE A 25 -7.88 6.49 9.14
CA PHE A 25 -8.27 5.19 8.61
C PHE A 25 -7.48 4.07 9.28
N ASP A 26 -8.21 3.07 9.77
CA ASP A 26 -7.64 1.79 10.20
C ASP A 26 -7.67 0.82 9.00
N CYS A 27 -6.49 0.40 8.54
CA CYS A 27 -6.31 -0.53 7.44
C CYS A 27 -5.82 -1.91 7.93
N SER A 28 -6.13 -2.27 9.17
CA SER A 28 -5.72 -3.56 9.73
C SER A 28 -6.28 -4.71 8.93
N PHE A 29 -5.43 -5.69 8.63
CA PHE A 29 -5.78 -6.84 7.81
C PHE A 29 -4.86 -8.02 8.14
N GLU A 30 -5.36 -9.24 7.95
CA GLU A 30 -4.59 -10.49 8.06
C GLU A 30 -4.80 -11.32 6.80
N LEU A 31 -3.74 -11.51 6.01
CA LEU A 31 -3.84 -12.15 4.70
C LEU A 31 -4.45 -13.56 4.75
N MET A 32 -4.12 -14.33 5.78
CA MET A 32 -4.62 -15.70 5.94
C MET A 32 -5.96 -15.77 6.70
N GLN A 33 -6.42 -14.66 7.25
CA GLN A 33 -7.66 -14.51 8.00
C GLN A 33 -8.32 -13.16 7.66
N PRO A 34 -8.88 -12.97 6.46
CA PRO A 34 -9.35 -11.67 5.97
C PRO A 34 -10.33 -10.95 6.90
N HIS A 35 -11.17 -11.70 7.63
CA HIS A 35 -12.13 -11.12 8.59
C HIS A 35 -11.49 -10.63 9.90
N ALA A 36 -10.24 -11.04 10.20
CA ALA A 36 -9.58 -10.64 11.44
C ALA A 36 -9.31 -9.13 11.50
N GLY A 37 -9.07 -8.48 10.38
CA GLY A 37 -8.85 -7.03 10.32
C GLY A 37 -10.02 -6.23 10.90
N GLY A 38 -11.25 -6.55 10.48
CA GLY A 38 -12.46 -5.94 11.03
C GLY A 38 -12.67 -6.26 12.52
N GLN A 39 -12.35 -7.47 12.95
CA GLN A 39 -12.41 -7.85 14.37
C GLN A 39 -11.39 -7.05 15.21
N HIS A 40 -10.19 -6.87 14.70
CA HIS A 40 -9.15 -6.04 15.34
C HIS A 40 -9.59 -4.58 15.46
N TYR A 41 -10.20 -4.02 14.40
CA TYR A 41 -10.78 -2.68 14.45
C TYR A 41 -11.86 -2.57 15.54
N LEU A 42 -12.84 -3.49 15.56
CA LEU A 42 -13.91 -3.49 16.56
C LEU A 42 -13.40 -3.68 18.00
N ALA A 43 -12.29 -4.41 18.17
CA ALA A 43 -11.68 -4.60 19.48
C ALA A 43 -10.97 -3.33 19.99
N SER A 44 -10.27 -2.61 19.10
CA SER A 44 -9.53 -1.40 19.50
C SER A 44 -9.10 -0.62 18.26
N HIS A 45 -9.42 0.68 18.20
CA HIS A 45 -9.00 1.59 17.13
C HIS A 45 -8.81 3.02 17.64
N ILE A 46 -8.19 3.89 16.85
CA ILE A 46 -8.06 5.33 17.18
C ILE A 46 -9.44 5.97 17.08
N PRO A 47 -9.88 6.78 18.07
CA PRO A 47 -11.20 7.39 18.08
C PRO A 47 -11.54 8.11 16.77
N GLY A 48 -12.74 7.83 16.22
CA GLY A 48 -13.21 8.39 14.95
C GLY A 48 -12.57 7.80 13.70
N ALA A 49 -11.77 6.75 13.82
CA ALA A 49 -11.17 6.09 12.65
C ALA A 49 -12.23 5.31 11.84
N VAL A 50 -12.09 5.37 10.52
CA VAL A 50 -12.87 4.56 9.58
C VAL A 50 -12.12 3.28 9.26
N TYR A 51 -12.78 2.13 9.33
CA TYR A 51 -12.18 0.88 8.86
C TYR A 51 -12.12 0.84 7.33
N ALA A 52 -10.94 0.65 6.79
CA ALA A 52 -10.67 0.55 5.36
C ALA A 52 -10.20 -0.87 5.01
N ASP A 53 -11.15 -1.74 4.77
CA ASP A 53 -10.91 -3.15 4.45
C ASP A 53 -10.19 -3.32 3.10
N LEU A 54 -9.13 -4.13 3.09
CA LEU A 54 -8.29 -4.35 1.91
C LEU A 54 -9.08 -4.94 0.74
N GLU A 55 -10.00 -5.89 0.99
CA GLU A 55 -10.70 -6.62 -0.08
C GLU A 55 -11.88 -5.84 -0.64
N THR A 56 -12.54 -5.02 0.19
CA THR A 56 -13.79 -4.36 -0.20
C THR A 56 -13.65 -2.89 -0.55
N ALA A 57 -12.77 -2.17 0.18
CA ALA A 57 -12.53 -0.75 0.01
C ALA A 57 -11.32 -0.46 -0.88
N LEU A 58 -10.22 -1.24 -0.69
CA LEU A 58 -8.93 -0.98 -1.32
C LEU A 58 -8.61 -1.93 -2.48
N SER A 59 -9.54 -2.84 -2.82
CA SER A 59 -9.44 -3.73 -3.98
C SER A 59 -10.73 -3.76 -4.77
N ALA A 60 -10.64 -4.00 -6.07
CA ALA A 60 -11.80 -4.29 -6.89
C ALA A 60 -12.29 -5.70 -6.57
N ARG A 61 -13.51 -5.84 -6.04
CA ARG A 61 -14.09 -7.16 -5.83
C ARG A 61 -14.40 -7.85 -7.15
N HIS A 62 -14.05 -9.12 -7.19
CA HIS A 62 -14.51 -10.03 -8.22
C HIS A 62 -15.90 -10.52 -7.88
N GLY A 63 -16.80 -10.49 -8.84
CA GLY A 63 -18.18 -10.90 -8.65
C GLY A 63 -18.39 -12.42 -8.54
N VAL A 64 -17.34 -13.25 -8.38
CA VAL A 64 -17.50 -14.71 -8.30
C VAL A 64 -16.58 -15.26 -7.20
N PRO A 65 -17.13 -15.88 -6.14
CA PRO A 65 -16.34 -16.63 -5.17
C PRO A 65 -15.70 -17.86 -5.86
N GLY A 66 -14.40 -18.02 -5.72
CA GLY A 66 -13.67 -19.24 -6.11
C GLY A 66 -12.95 -19.20 -7.46
N ALA A 67 -13.01 -18.15 -8.21
CA ALA A 67 -12.19 -18.02 -9.41
C ALA A 67 -10.82 -17.41 -9.06
N HIS A 68 -9.75 -18.15 -9.25
CA HIS A 68 -8.39 -17.67 -9.15
C HIS A 68 -8.18 -16.50 -10.13
N GLY A 69 -8.35 -15.28 -9.63
CA GLY A 69 -7.68 -14.08 -10.10
C GLY A 69 -7.95 -13.55 -11.50
N VAL A 70 -8.91 -14.02 -12.26
CA VAL A 70 -9.24 -13.46 -13.57
C VAL A 70 -10.45 -12.52 -13.46
N LEU A 71 -10.20 -11.23 -13.62
CA LEU A 71 -11.23 -10.20 -13.71
C LEU A 71 -11.87 -10.20 -15.09
N THR A 72 -13.16 -10.39 -15.12
CA THR A 72 -14.00 -10.20 -16.32
C THR A 72 -15.06 -9.11 -16.07
N ALA A 73 -14.69 -7.99 -15.46
CA ALA A 73 -15.52 -6.80 -15.48
C ALA A 73 -15.14 -5.97 -16.70
N ALA A 74 -16.00 -5.94 -17.71
CA ALA A 74 -15.88 -5.03 -18.84
C ALA A 74 -16.66 -3.75 -18.55
N GLY A 75 -16.13 -2.60 -18.95
CA GLY A 75 -16.82 -1.32 -18.85
C GLY A 75 -16.33 -0.40 -17.73
N ALA A 76 -17.18 0.52 -17.29
CA ALA A 76 -16.85 1.59 -16.32
C ALA A 76 -16.37 1.08 -14.94
N ASP A 77 -16.61 -0.19 -14.61
CA ASP A 77 -16.19 -0.83 -13.35
C ASP A 77 -14.93 -1.68 -13.49
N ALA A 78 -14.25 -1.65 -14.64
CA ALA A 78 -13.02 -2.40 -14.84
C ALA A 78 -11.96 -1.98 -13.80
N PRO A 79 -11.27 -2.95 -13.18
CA PRO A 79 -10.18 -2.64 -12.26
C PRO A 79 -9.00 -2.01 -13.01
N ALA A 80 -8.24 -1.19 -12.27
CA ALA A 80 -7.07 -0.53 -12.82
C ALA A 80 -5.81 -1.42 -12.84
N SER A 81 -5.84 -2.61 -12.23
CA SER A 81 -4.75 -3.58 -12.27
C SER A 81 -5.25 -5.02 -12.17
N GLY A 82 -4.39 -5.98 -12.53
CA GLY A 82 -4.59 -7.40 -12.29
C GLY A 82 -4.18 -7.84 -10.88
N GLY A 83 -4.05 -9.15 -10.69
CA GLY A 83 -3.55 -9.81 -9.49
C GLY A 83 -4.60 -10.11 -8.44
N ARG A 84 -4.15 -10.62 -7.28
CA ARG A 84 -5.03 -11.07 -6.19
C ARG A 84 -5.78 -9.93 -5.49
N HIS A 85 -5.16 -8.73 -5.38
CA HIS A 85 -5.77 -7.52 -4.84
C HIS A 85 -5.73 -6.40 -5.90
N PRO A 86 -6.54 -6.52 -6.97
CA PRO A 86 -6.51 -5.55 -8.06
C PRO A 86 -6.97 -4.18 -7.57
N LEU A 87 -6.38 -3.12 -8.11
CA LEU A 87 -6.83 -1.76 -7.81
C LEU A 87 -8.26 -1.54 -8.32
N PRO A 88 -9.18 -0.95 -7.54
CA PRO A 88 -10.38 -0.40 -8.10
C PRO A 88 -10.02 0.72 -9.09
N ASN A 89 -10.90 1.07 -10.02
CA ASN A 89 -10.72 2.29 -10.77
C ASN A 89 -10.83 3.53 -9.86
N ARG A 90 -10.34 4.67 -10.34
CA ARG A 90 -10.24 5.90 -9.53
C ARG A 90 -11.60 6.47 -9.16
N GLU A 91 -12.59 6.33 -10.02
CA GLU A 91 -13.96 6.82 -9.83
C GLU A 91 -14.68 6.04 -8.73
N ARG A 92 -14.55 4.70 -8.73
CA ARG A 92 -15.08 3.84 -7.67
C ARG A 92 -14.40 4.14 -6.33
N PHE A 93 -13.09 4.33 -6.35
CA PHE A 93 -12.35 4.69 -5.15
C PHE A 93 -12.78 6.06 -4.60
N ALA A 94 -12.96 7.07 -5.47
CA ALA A 94 -13.48 8.39 -5.09
C ALA A 94 -14.90 8.32 -4.50
N THR A 95 -15.75 7.46 -5.07
CA THR A 95 -17.10 7.22 -4.55
C THR A 95 -17.04 6.63 -3.13
N TRP A 96 -16.18 5.65 -2.89
CA TRP A 96 -15.97 5.10 -1.55
C TRP A 96 -15.43 6.17 -0.58
N LEU A 97 -14.43 6.95 -0.95
CA LEU A 97 -13.92 8.05 -0.12
C LEU A 97 -15.02 9.04 0.26
N SER A 98 -15.86 9.40 -0.70
CA SER A 98 -17.00 10.28 -0.46
C SER A 98 -18.00 9.68 0.53
N SER A 99 -18.28 8.39 0.41
CA SER A 99 -19.25 7.69 1.29
C SER A 99 -18.78 7.60 2.75
N VAL A 100 -17.46 7.59 2.99
CA VAL A 100 -16.87 7.59 4.34
C VAL A 100 -16.51 8.99 4.84
N GLY A 101 -17.01 10.02 4.17
CA GLY A 101 -16.86 11.41 4.58
C GLY A 101 -15.47 12.01 4.36
N MET A 102 -14.67 11.46 3.44
CA MET A 102 -13.40 12.05 3.03
C MET A 102 -13.61 13.12 1.95
N GLY A 103 -13.09 14.33 2.17
CA GLY A 103 -13.06 15.43 1.20
C GLY A 103 -11.64 15.82 0.80
N ASN A 104 -11.50 16.54 -0.33
CA ASN A 104 -10.20 16.91 -0.88
C ASN A 104 -9.37 17.84 0.02
N GLU A 105 -10.02 18.62 0.87
CA GLU A 105 -9.34 19.59 1.78
C GLU A 105 -8.87 18.97 3.11
N MET A 106 -9.20 17.69 3.34
CA MET A 106 -8.91 17.03 4.61
C MET A 106 -7.47 16.48 4.63
N GLN A 107 -6.87 16.44 5.81
CA GLN A 107 -5.72 15.56 6.06
C GLN A 107 -6.21 14.13 6.21
N ALA A 108 -5.65 13.19 5.46
CA ALA A 108 -5.82 11.77 5.72
C ALA A 108 -4.65 11.24 6.57
N VAL A 109 -4.94 10.40 7.56
CA VAL A 109 -3.93 9.61 8.27
C VAL A 109 -4.34 8.16 8.22
N VAL A 110 -3.44 7.30 7.77
CA VAL A 110 -3.67 5.87 7.60
C VAL A 110 -2.78 5.08 8.55
N TYR A 111 -3.30 4.01 9.14
CA TYR A 111 -2.51 3.12 9.99
C TYR A 111 -2.96 1.67 9.87
N ASP A 112 -2.09 0.79 10.32
CA ASP A 112 -2.38 -0.63 10.54
C ASP A 112 -1.66 -1.13 11.80
N ARG A 113 -1.52 -2.44 11.95
CA ARG A 113 -0.79 -3.12 13.03
C ARG A 113 0.43 -3.90 12.53
N ASN A 114 0.75 -3.76 11.24
CA ASN A 114 1.65 -4.63 10.51
C ASN A 114 2.79 -3.85 9.82
N GLY A 115 3.22 -2.71 10.39
CA GLY A 115 4.36 -1.94 9.89
C GLY A 115 4.12 -1.29 8.53
N ALA A 116 2.97 -0.67 8.35
CA ALA A 116 2.52 -0.02 7.12
C ALA A 116 2.33 -0.97 5.93
N ASN A 117 2.26 -2.27 6.19
CA ASN A 117 2.10 -3.27 5.13
C ASN A 117 0.78 -3.13 4.39
N TYR A 118 -0.31 -2.80 5.10
CA TYR A 118 -1.65 -2.66 4.52
C TYR A 118 -2.07 -1.21 4.34
N CYS A 119 -1.80 -0.35 5.31
CA CYS A 119 -2.18 1.06 5.24
C CYS A 119 -1.41 1.82 4.15
N GLY A 120 -0.21 1.36 3.80
CA GLY A 120 0.53 1.85 2.64
C GLY A 120 -0.30 1.80 1.35
N ARG A 121 -1.21 0.81 1.21
CA ARG A 121 -2.11 0.70 0.05
C ARG A 121 -3.02 1.93 -0.05
N LEU A 122 -3.68 2.33 1.03
CA LEU A 122 -4.56 3.49 1.05
C LEU A 122 -3.76 4.80 0.88
N TRP A 123 -2.58 4.93 1.51
CA TRP A 123 -1.68 6.07 1.31
C TRP A 123 -1.33 6.27 -0.16
N TRP A 124 -0.96 5.20 -0.86
CA TRP A 124 -0.61 5.24 -2.28
C TRP A 124 -1.83 5.54 -3.15
N MET A 125 -2.98 4.90 -2.88
CA MET A 125 -4.21 5.10 -3.64
C MET A 125 -4.73 6.53 -3.54
N LEU A 126 -4.62 7.19 -2.37
CA LEU A 126 -4.96 8.60 -2.20
C LEU A 126 -4.07 9.49 -3.07
N LYS A 127 -2.75 9.25 -3.08
CA LYS A 127 -1.83 9.97 -3.98
C LYS A 127 -2.14 9.70 -5.45
N TRP A 128 -2.43 8.46 -5.80
CA TRP A 128 -2.85 8.12 -7.15
C TRP A 128 -4.17 8.76 -7.55
N ALA A 129 -5.10 8.97 -6.63
CA ALA A 129 -6.33 9.73 -6.85
C ALA A 129 -6.12 11.26 -6.89
N GLY A 130 -4.88 11.74 -6.69
CA GLY A 130 -4.52 13.16 -6.74
C GLY A 130 -4.49 13.87 -5.39
N HIS A 131 -4.70 13.15 -4.28
CA HIS A 131 -4.72 13.70 -2.93
C HIS A 131 -3.34 13.61 -2.27
N GLU A 132 -2.70 14.76 -2.00
CA GLU A 132 -1.35 14.81 -1.44
C GLU A 132 -1.32 14.72 0.08
N ASN A 133 -2.34 15.24 0.76
CA ASN A 133 -2.37 15.39 2.22
C ASN A 133 -2.71 14.06 2.90
N VAL A 134 -1.85 13.06 2.73
CA VAL A 134 -1.98 11.75 3.36
C VAL A 134 -0.67 11.30 3.99
N ALA A 135 -0.71 10.85 5.25
CA ALA A 135 0.44 10.33 5.97
C ALA A 135 0.14 8.98 6.63
N VAL A 136 1.17 8.15 6.73
CA VAL A 136 1.15 6.92 7.51
C VAL A 136 1.50 7.25 8.95
N LEU A 137 0.73 6.73 9.91
CA LEU A 137 1.06 6.78 11.33
C LEU A 137 2.26 5.87 11.61
N ASP A 138 3.40 6.48 11.91
CA ASP A 138 4.65 5.76 12.12
C ASP A 138 4.59 4.88 13.38
N GLY A 139 4.79 3.58 13.20
CA GLY A 139 4.61 2.56 14.24
C GLY A 139 3.15 2.14 14.49
N GLY A 140 2.19 2.64 13.69
CA GLY A 140 0.79 2.19 13.68
C GLY A 140 0.06 2.34 15.01
N LEU A 141 -0.96 1.49 15.24
CA LEU A 141 -1.74 1.51 16.49
C LEU A 141 -0.86 1.28 17.72
N GLN A 142 0.20 0.47 17.59
CA GLN A 142 1.10 0.19 18.70
C GLN A 142 1.80 1.46 19.20
N ALA A 143 2.28 2.32 18.28
CA ALA A 143 2.89 3.59 18.66
C ALA A 143 1.89 4.57 19.30
N TRP A 144 0.64 4.57 18.82
CA TRP A 144 -0.45 5.33 19.42
C TRP A 144 -0.72 4.92 20.87
N GLN A 145 -0.87 3.61 21.10
CA GLN A 145 -1.10 3.05 22.44
C GLN A 145 0.10 3.24 23.38
N ALA A 146 1.33 3.07 22.87
CA ALA A 146 2.55 3.32 23.62
C ALA A 146 2.70 4.79 24.06
N GLY A 147 2.14 5.73 23.29
CA GLY A 147 2.02 7.14 23.65
C GLY A 147 0.97 7.43 24.72
N GLY A 148 0.23 6.42 25.20
CA GLY A 148 -0.83 6.58 26.21
C GLY A 148 -2.09 7.26 25.67
N TYR A 149 -2.28 7.30 24.35
CA TYR A 149 -3.43 7.95 23.75
C TYR A 149 -4.67 7.05 23.75
N PRO A 150 -5.89 7.64 23.78
CA PRO A 150 -7.13 6.88 23.91
C PRO A 150 -7.41 6.00 22.69
N VAL A 151 -8.07 4.89 22.93
CA VAL A 151 -8.63 4.01 21.90
C VAL A 151 -10.13 3.80 22.16
N ASN A 152 -10.88 3.60 21.08
CA ASN A 152 -12.28 3.19 21.12
C ASN A 152 -12.41 1.70 20.77
N SER A 153 -13.57 1.14 21.02
CA SER A 153 -13.99 -0.21 20.60
C SER A 153 -15.43 -0.17 20.09
N GLY A 154 -15.82 -1.18 19.30
CA GLY A 154 -17.11 -1.21 18.65
C GLY A 154 -17.12 -0.42 17.33
N GLU A 155 -18.29 -0.05 16.85
CA GLU A 155 -18.46 0.74 15.63
C GLU A 155 -18.41 2.24 15.94
N GLU A 156 -17.74 3.01 15.12
CA GLU A 156 -17.80 4.47 15.16
C GLU A 156 -19.08 4.97 14.46
N PRO A 157 -19.62 6.12 14.89
CA PRO A 157 -20.75 6.74 14.21
C PRO A 157 -20.44 7.00 12.74
N ALA A 158 -21.42 6.75 11.86
CA ALA A 158 -21.27 7.02 10.44
C ALA A 158 -20.95 8.50 10.19
N HIS A 159 -19.99 8.76 9.35
CA HIS A 159 -19.66 10.11 8.92
C HIS A 159 -20.65 10.60 7.87
N PHE A 160 -20.92 11.90 7.88
CA PHE A 160 -21.69 12.52 6.78
C PHE A 160 -20.93 12.34 5.48
N GLN A 161 -21.67 12.01 4.41
CA GLN A 161 -21.10 11.97 3.07
C GLN A 161 -20.47 13.31 2.70
N SER A 162 -19.33 13.22 2.01
CA SER A 162 -18.63 14.38 1.44
C SER A 162 -18.56 14.25 -0.08
N SER A 163 -17.82 15.14 -0.71
CA SER A 163 -17.49 15.04 -2.13
C SER A 163 -15.98 14.94 -2.27
N PHE A 164 -15.50 13.78 -2.71
CA PHE A 164 -14.10 13.60 -3.10
C PHE A 164 -14.01 13.53 -4.62
N LEU A 165 -13.21 14.39 -5.21
CA LEU A 165 -12.96 14.44 -6.64
C LEU A 165 -11.54 13.99 -6.94
N THR A 166 -11.39 13.16 -7.97
CA THR A 166 -10.07 12.75 -8.46
C THR A 166 -9.35 13.92 -9.12
N GLY A 167 -8.06 14.07 -8.82
CA GLY A 167 -7.17 15.08 -9.40
C GLY A 167 -6.09 14.46 -10.28
N PRO A 168 -5.11 15.24 -10.75
CA PRO A 168 -3.93 14.72 -11.43
C PRO A 168 -3.20 13.70 -10.55
N GLU A 169 -2.76 12.59 -11.14
CA GLU A 169 -2.05 11.53 -10.42
C GLU A 169 -0.75 12.04 -9.80
N ARG A 170 -0.51 11.67 -8.55
CA ARG A 170 0.70 11.97 -7.78
C ARG A 170 1.51 10.74 -7.43
N ALA A 171 1.06 9.55 -7.87
CA ALA A 171 1.76 8.28 -7.78
C ALA A 171 1.69 7.57 -9.13
N ARG A 172 2.75 6.86 -9.49
CA ARG A 172 2.90 6.23 -10.80
C ARG A 172 2.54 4.76 -10.75
N LEU A 173 1.54 4.37 -11.54
CA LEU A 173 1.16 2.98 -11.78
C LEU A 173 1.79 2.51 -13.10
N VAL A 174 2.27 1.25 -13.12
CA VAL A 174 2.70 0.56 -14.34
C VAL A 174 1.99 -0.79 -14.44
N ASP A 175 1.74 -1.24 -15.65
CA ASP A 175 1.12 -2.52 -15.95
C ASP A 175 2.14 -3.61 -16.30
N ALA A 176 1.67 -4.84 -16.41
CA ALA A 176 2.51 -5.99 -16.74
C ALA A 176 3.17 -5.88 -18.13
N ALA A 177 2.49 -5.28 -19.10
CA ALA A 177 3.03 -5.12 -20.46
C ALA A 177 4.22 -4.15 -20.45
N THR A 178 4.09 -3.04 -19.73
CA THR A 178 5.18 -2.08 -19.52
C THR A 178 6.36 -2.76 -18.83
N VAL A 179 6.11 -3.49 -17.73
CA VAL A 179 7.17 -4.22 -17.00
C VAL A 179 7.86 -5.21 -17.93
N ALA A 180 7.11 -6.03 -18.69
CA ALA A 180 7.66 -7.03 -19.61
C ALA A 180 8.54 -6.40 -20.69
N SER A 181 8.10 -5.29 -21.27
CA SER A 181 8.81 -4.59 -22.35
C SER A 181 10.16 -4.00 -21.92
N GLN A 182 10.37 -3.81 -20.62
CA GLN A 182 11.55 -3.16 -20.03
C GLN A 182 12.48 -4.11 -19.25
N ILE A 183 12.20 -5.43 -19.23
CA ILE A 183 13.08 -6.41 -18.59
C ILE A 183 14.50 -6.32 -19.16
N GLY A 184 15.48 -6.22 -18.26
CA GLY A 184 16.90 -6.13 -18.62
C GLY A 184 17.35 -4.78 -19.20
N ARG A 185 16.47 -3.79 -19.25
CA ARG A 185 16.81 -2.44 -19.76
C ARG A 185 17.16 -1.48 -18.61
N PRO A 186 18.13 -0.57 -18.79
CA PRO A 186 18.51 0.41 -17.75
C PRO A 186 17.37 1.35 -17.32
N ALA A 187 16.35 1.51 -18.17
CA ALA A 187 15.19 2.36 -17.89
C ALA A 187 14.23 1.79 -16.84
N GLN A 188 14.46 0.55 -16.36
CA GLN A 188 13.66 -0.08 -15.32
C GLN A 188 14.52 -0.86 -14.35
N THR A 189 14.31 -0.62 -13.07
CA THR A 189 14.85 -1.43 -11.96
C THR A 189 13.69 -1.99 -11.14
N LEU A 190 13.47 -3.29 -11.20
CA LEU A 190 12.42 -3.95 -10.42
C LEU A 190 12.92 -4.24 -9.01
N ILE A 191 12.08 -3.98 -7.99
CA ILE A 191 12.32 -4.37 -6.60
C ILE A 191 11.13 -5.18 -6.09
N ASP A 192 11.38 -6.45 -5.75
CA ASP A 192 10.40 -7.36 -5.15
C ASP A 192 10.46 -7.26 -3.62
N ALA A 193 9.32 -6.93 -3.01
CA ALA A 193 9.21 -6.74 -1.56
C ALA A 193 8.85 -8.02 -0.79
N ARG A 194 8.70 -9.17 -1.46
CA ARG A 194 8.41 -10.46 -0.80
C ARG A 194 9.60 -10.96 0.02
N ALA A 195 9.31 -11.84 0.97
CA ALA A 195 10.36 -12.54 1.71
C ALA A 195 11.34 -13.26 0.76
N ALA A 196 12.62 -13.31 1.13
CA ALA A 196 13.69 -13.86 0.29
C ALA A 196 13.41 -15.29 -0.18
N ALA A 197 12.84 -16.14 0.66
CA ALA A 197 12.50 -17.53 0.29
C ALA A 197 11.43 -17.60 -0.82
N ARG A 198 10.45 -16.68 -0.81
CA ARG A 198 9.46 -16.58 -1.89
C ARG A 198 10.08 -16.05 -3.18
N PHE A 199 10.91 -15.02 -3.07
CA PHE A 199 11.63 -14.45 -4.20
C PHE A 199 12.50 -15.51 -4.91
N LYS A 200 13.26 -16.30 -4.15
CA LYS A 200 14.11 -17.36 -4.68
C LYS A 200 13.35 -18.56 -5.26
N GLY A 201 12.05 -18.67 -4.98
CA GLY A 201 11.26 -19.82 -5.38
C GLY A 201 11.40 -21.04 -4.48
N GLU A 202 11.97 -20.88 -3.28
CA GLU A 202 12.11 -21.95 -2.28
C GLU A 202 10.75 -22.32 -1.65
N VAL A 203 9.86 -21.35 -1.51
CA VAL A 203 8.48 -21.54 -1.03
C VAL A 203 7.52 -20.63 -1.79
N GLU A 204 6.30 -21.13 -2.07
CA GLU A 204 5.21 -20.29 -2.60
C GLU A 204 3.86 -20.83 -2.12
N PRO A 205 3.31 -20.27 -1.03
CA PRO A 205 2.08 -20.75 -0.43
C PRO A 205 0.81 -20.18 -1.07
N LEU A 206 0.92 -19.19 -1.96
CA LEU A 206 -0.22 -18.37 -2.40
C LEU A 206 -0.45 -18.37 -3.90
N ASP A 207 0.61 -18.44 -4.69
CA ASP A 207 0.55 -18.29 -6.14
C ASP A 207 0.91 -19.61 -6.82
N PRO A 208 0.42 -19.89 -8.06
CA PRO A 208 0.60 -21.20 -8.70
C PRO A 208 2.04 -21.49 -9.11
N VAL A 209 2.88 -20.47 -9.23
CA VAL A 209 4.28 -20.61 -9.66
C VAL A 209 5.20 -19.91 -8.67
N ALA A 210 6.27 -20.60 -8.27
CA ALA A 210 7.32 -20.04 -7.41
C ALA A 210 8.41 -19.34 -8.23
N GLY A 211 9.01 -18.29 -7.68
CA GLY A 211 10.09 -17.53 -8.30
C GLY A 211 9.85 -16.03 -8.34
N HIS A 212 10.51 -15.33 -9.27
CA HIS A 212 10.47 -13.87 -9.40
C HIS A 212 10.56 -13.41 -10.87
N ILE A 213 10.30 -12.13 -11.09
CA ILE A 213 10.48 -11.50 -12.42
C ILE A 213 11.98 -11.38 -12.72
N PRO A 214 12.48 -11.88 -13.86
CA PRO A 214 13.91 -11.86 -14.16
C PRO A 214 14.56 -10.49 -14.02
N GLY A 215 15.71 -10.44 -13.34
CA GLY A 215 16.46 -9.20 -13.09
C GLY A 215 15.94 -8.33 -11.96
N ALA A 216 14.87 -8.73 -11.27
CA ALA A 216 14.41 -8.03 -10.09
C ALA A 216 15.42 -8.14 -8.94
N LEU A 217 15.58 -7.05 -8.20
CA LEU A 217 16.24 -7.04 -6.90
C LEU A 217 15.26 -7.46 -5.82
N ASN A 218 15.75 -8.02 -4.71
CA ASN A 218 14.90 -8.35 -3.57
C ASN A 218 15.18 -7.44 -2.38
N ARG A 219 14.14 -6.81 -1.87
CA ARG A 219 14.15 -6.09 -0.58
C ARG A 219 12.85 -6.37 0.17
N PRO A 220 12.82 -7.38 1.04
CA PRO A 220 11.69 -7.63 1.91
C PRO A 220 11.26 -6.38 2.67
N PHE A 221 9.97 -6.08 2.65
CA PHE A 221 9.44 -4.80 3.16
C PHE A 221 9.80 -4.56 4.64
N GLY A 222 9.89 -5.61 5.45
CA GLY A 222 10.26 -5.51 6.88
C GLY A 222 11.68 -4.94 7.10
N LEU A 223 12.55 -4.96 6.09
CA LEU A 223 13.88 -4.34 6.19
C LEU A 223 13.84 -2.81 6.28
N ASN A 224 12.70 -2.19 6.05
CA ASN A 224 12.54 -0.73 6.20
C ASN A 224 12.25 -0.30 7.63
N LEU A 225 11.98 -1.26 8.52
CA LEU A 225 11.47 -0.99 9.85
C LEU A 225 12.53 -1.27 10.92
N THR A 226 12.40 -0.56 12.02
CA THR A 226 13.06 -0.82 13.29
C THR A 226 12.28 -1.90 14.08
N PRO A 227 12.86 -2.51 15.12
CA PRO A 227 12.17 -3.54 15.90
C PRO A 227 10.86 -3.10 16.56
N ASP A 228 10.67 -1.79 16.79
CA ASP A 228 9.42 -1.22 17.34
C ASP A 228 8.39 -0.88 16.25
N GLY A 229 8.61 -1.34 15.02
CA GLY A 229 7.65 -1.22 13.91
C GLY A 229 7.59 0.15 13.22
N LYS A 230 8.50 1.07 13.55
CA LYS A 230 8.64 2.36 12.90
C LYS A 230 9.55 2.28 11.69
N PHE A 231 9.43 3.23 10.78
CA PHE A 231 10.41 3.36 9.72
C PHE A 231 11.78 3.72 10.27
N LYS A 232 12.82 3.14 9.67
CA LYS A 232 14.21 3.50 9.95
C LYS A 232 14.47 4.98 9.62
N PRO A 233 15.49 5.62 10.23
CA PRO A 233 15.88 6.99 9.88
C PRO A 233 16.15 7.15 8.38
N ALA A 234 15.78 8.30 7.82
CA ALA A 234 15.91 8.60 6.39
C ALA A 234 17.31 8.37 5.83
N GLU A 235 18.35 8.73 6.59
CA GLU A 235 19.75 8.53 6.19
C GLU A 235 20.12 7.04 6.10
N GLN A 236 19.63 6.23 7.04
CA GLN A 236 19.85 4.78 7.03
C GLN A 236 19.15 4.14 5.83
N LEU A 237 17.87 4.50 5.58
CA LEU A 237 17.13 4.04 4.42
C LEU A 237 17.83 4.43 3.11
N ARG A 238 18.32 5.68 3.02
CA ARG A 238 19.07 6.16 1.86
C ARG A 238 20.32 5.31 1.62
N ALA A 239 21.11 5.06 2.66
CA ALA A 239 22.32 4.25 2.55
C ALA A 239 22.01 2.81 2.09
N GLU A 240 20.99 2.18 2.69
CA GLU A 240 20.59 0.82 2.35
C GLU A 240 20.04 0.70 0.92
N PHE A 241 19.18 1.65 0.47
CA PHE A 241 18.68 1.65 -0.90
C PHE A 241 19.78 1.99 -1.91
N SER A 242 20.69 2.92 -1.61
CA SER A 242 21.83 3.22 -2.47
C SER A 242 22.74 2.01 -2.66
N ALA A 243 23.00 1.26 -1.59
CA ALA A 243 23.78 0.01 -1.68
C ALA A 243 23.06 -1.06 -2.53
N LEU A 244 21.72 -1.19 -2.41
CA LEU A 244 20.93 -2.11 -3.20
C LEU A 244 20.91 -1.73 -4.69
N LEU A 245 20.76 -0.46 -4.99
CA LEU A 245 20.63 0.05 -6.37
C LEU A 245 21.99 0.09 -7.10
N GLY A 246 23.11 0.31 -6.37
CA GLY A 246 24.40 0.55 -6.98
C GLY A 246 24.35 1.81 -7.87
N GLU A 247 24.69 1.67 -9.13
CA GLU A 247 24.71 2.77 -10.12
C GLU A 247 23.32 3.01 -10.78
N ARG A 248 22.27 2.25 -10.42
CA ARG A 248 20.95 2.39 -11.02
C ARG A 248 20.27 3.67 -10.54
N ASP A 249 19.63 4.38 -11.48
CA ASP A 249 18.89 5.59 -11.15
C ASP A 249 17.63 5.25 -10.33
N PRO A 250 17.44 5.82 -9.12
CA PRO A 250 16.24 5.64 -8.32
C PRO A 250 14.93 5.98 -9.06
N ALA A 251 14.94 6.89 -10.01
CA ALA A 251 13.77 7.27 -10.80
C ALA A 251 13.25 6.12 -11.70
N THR A 252 14.09 5.12 -12.00
CA THR A 252 13.72 3.95 -12.80
C THR A 252 13.05 2.84 -11.98
N VAL A 253 13.00 2.98 -10.66
CA VAL A 253 12.52 1.92 -9.77
C VAL A 253 11.01 1.69 -9.93
N VAL A 254 10.66 0.41 -10.06
CA VAL A 254 9.30 -0.11 -10.05
C VAL A 254 9.22 -1.17 -8.95
N HIS A 255 8.41 -0.92 -7.95
CA HIS A 255 8.18 -1.86 -6.85
C HIS A 255 7.04 -2.81 -7.17
N HIS A 256 7.20 -4.05 -6.75
CA HIS A 256 6.14 -5.06 -6.74
C HIS A 256 6.30 -5.99 -5.54
N CYS A 257 5.33 -6.87 -5.32
CA CYS A 257 5.40 -7.93 -4.30
C CYS A 257 4.59 -9.15 -4.75
N GLY A 258 3.76 -9.73 -3.88
CA GLY A 258 2.80 -10.79 -4.24
C GLY A 258 1.56 -10.25 -4.95
N SER A 259 0.97 -9.15 -4.48
CA SER A 259 -0.31 -8.62 -4.96
C SER A 259 -0.46 -7.09 -4.84
N GLY A 260 0.65 -6.35 -4.89
CA GLY A 260 0.67 -4.89 -4.89
C GLY A 260 0.30 -4.22 -3.55
N VAL A 261 0.50 -4.93 -2.45
CA VAL A 261 0.24 -4.46 -1.08
C VAL A 261 1.56 -4.27 -0.34
N SER A 262 2.30 -5.33 -0.08
CA SER A 262 3.57 -5.30 0.68
C SER A 262 4.72 -4.57 -0.04
N ALA A 263 4.52 -4.13 -1.26
CA ALA A 263 5.46 -3.27 -1.97
C ALA A 263 5.48 -1.83 -1.43
N LEU A 264 4.38 -1.38 -0.84
CA LEU A 264 4.17 0.02 -0.48
C LEU A 264 5.12 0.54 0.62
N PRO A 265 5.49 -0.23 1.66
CA PRO A 265 6.51 0.20 2.60
C PRO A 265 7.86 0.53 1.93
N ASN A 266 8.22 -0.14 0.83
CA ASN A 266 9.43 0.21 0.07
C ASN A 266 9.29 1.57 -0.65
N LEU A 267 8.11 1.86 -1.24
CA LEU A 267 7.84 3.16 -1.85
C LEU A 267 7.90 4.29 -0.81
N ILE A 268 7.25 4.09 0.35
CA ILE A 268 7.29 5.03 1.47
C ILE A 268 8.73 5.25 1.93
N ALA A 269 9.50 4.18 2.11
CA ALA A 269 10.89 4.26 2.54
C ALA A 269 11.79 5.00 1.55
N MET A 270 11.60 4.82 0.23
CA MET A 270 12.34 5.57 -0.78
C MET A 270 11.96 7.07 -0.80
N GLU A 271 10.67 7.40 -0.60
CA GLU A 271 10.24 8.81 -0.46
C GLU A 271 10.86 9.45 0.80
N LEU A 272 10.86 8.75 1.94
CA LEU A 272 11.53 9.19 3.18
C LEU A 272 13.03 9.37 3.00
N ALA A 273 13.68 8.46 2.29
CA ALA A 273 15.10 8.53 1.98
C ALA A 273 15.48 9.69 1.04
N GLY A 274 14.49 10.42 0.51
CA GLY A 274 14.71 11.48 -0.48
C GLY A 274 15.19 10.95 -1.83
N LEU A 275 14.85 9.70 -2.17
CA LEU A 275 15.17 9.05 -3.45
C LEU A 275 14.06 9.24 -4.50
N GLY A 276 13.05 10.05 -4.15
CA GLY A 276 11.94 10.39 -5.03
C GLY A 276 10.76 9.42 -4.96
N ARG A 277 9.76 9.67 -5.80
CA ARG A 277 8.56 8.85 -5.94
C ARG A 277 8.75 7.82 -7.03
N THR A 278 8.74 6.58 -6.65
CA THR A 278 8.93 5.43 -7.54
C THR A 278 7.60 4.89 -8.05
N ALA A 279 7.63 3.96 -8.99
CA ALA A 279 6.43 3.36 -9.56
C ALA A 279 6.00 2.10 -8.80
N LEU A 280 4.71 1.77 -8.91
CA LEU A 280 4.12 0.53 -8.45
C LEU A 280 3.65 -0.30 -9.64
N TYR A 281 4.05 -1.56 -9.71
CA TYR A 281 3.37 -2.60 -10.47
C TYR A 281 2.40 -3.31 -9.53
N ALA A 282 1.15 -2.84 -9.51
CA ALA A 282 0.14 -3.31 -8.55
C ALA A 282 -0.28 -4.77 -8.79
N GLY A 283 -0.30 -5.26 -10.03
CA GLY A 283 -0.60 -6.65 -10.37
C GLY A 283 0.37 -7.62 -9.70
N SER A 284 1.64 -7.25 -9.63
CA SER A 284 2.68 -7.98 -8.90
C SER A 284 2.85 -9.43 -9.36
N TRP A 285 3.44 -10.28 -8.51
CA TRP A 285 3.69 -11.68 -8.84
C TRP A 285 2.41 -12.45 -9.15
N SER A 286 1.32 -12.22 -8.42
CA SER A 286 0.04 -12.89 -8.63
C SER A 286 -0.63 -12.59 -9.98
N ASP A 287 -0.31 -11.46 -10.61
CA ASP A 287 -0.69 -11.15 -11.99
C ASP A 287 0.36 -11.69 -12.98
N TRP A 288 1.63 -11.53 -12.64
CA TRP A 288 2.74 -11.90 -13.52
C TRP A 288 2.73 -13.38 -13.88
N CYS A 289 2.62 -14.24 -12.88
CA CYS A 289 2.71 -15.69 -13.04
C CYS A 289 1.44 -16.35 -13.62
N GLN A 290 0.37 -15.60 -13.88
CA GLN A 290 -0.82 -16.11 -14.56
C GLN A 290 -0.63 -16.27 -16.07
N ASP A 291 0.29 -15.51 -16.66
CA ASP A 291 0.58 -15.61 -18.09
C ASP A 291 1.84 -16.48 -18.30
N PRO A 292 1.68 -17.70 -18.88
CA PRO A 292 2.80 -18.61 -19.09
C PRO A 292 3.83 -18.09 -20.11
N ASN A 293 3.50 -17.07 -20.89
CA ASN A 293 4.42 -16.45 -21.82
C ASN A 293 5.35 -15.42 -21.17
N ARG A 294 5.07 -15.02 -19.93
CA ARG A 294 5.94 -14.09 -19.19
C ARG A 294 7.12 -14.85 -18.60
N PRO A 295 8.36 -14.34 -18.76
CA PRO A 295 9.53 -15.01 -18.21
C PRO A 295 9.54 -14.99 -16.68
N MET A 296 9.99 -16.10 -16.10
CA MET A 296 10.12 -16.29 -14.65
C MET A 296 11.50 -16.84 -14.31
N ALA A 297 12.06 -16.47 -13.16
CA ALA A 297 13.36 -16.92 -12.69
C ALA A 297 13.25 -17.45 -11.24
N GLN A 298 14.25 -18.23 -10.84
CA GLN A 298 14.45 -18.74 -9.48
C GLN A 298 15.91 -18.61 -9.07
N GLY A 299 16.21 -18.58 -7.75
CA GLY A 299 17.55 -18.46 -7.18
C GLY A 299 17.94 -17.09 -6.64
#